data_3a1234318654db9017287ff035dfe9e5
#
_entry.id   3a1234318654db9017287ff035dfe9e5
#
_cell.length_a   1.000
_cell.length_b   1.000
_cell.length_c   1.000
_cell.angle_alpha   90.00
_cell.angle_beta   90.00
_cell.angle_gamma   90.00
#
_symmetry.space_group_name_H-M   'P 1'
#
loop_
_entity.id
_entity.type
_entity.pdbx_description
1 polymer ?
#
loop_
_entity_poly.entity_id
_entity_poly.type
_entity_poly.pdbx_seq_one_letter_code
_entity_poly.pdbx_strand_id
1 'polypeptide(L)'
;MISFFHIASVYPKATEVAIQNVRLHHPDSYYFLAVDGNRPEYLNIAEQYNCDCVIYENRLGGTFGEYGWPLENVLQFLERFKEACQRCNTSHIIMMEDDVLITRPITVEATWEHACADTRIGNIIPEQIHDLIEKFCGKRPTFKQYGAGGGSIFNVLTFLENYDKITKYLEEIYKLHNQYPPLGYVDCLMNVYYYLCGKDYSVNPHRTDTHNHKPGFDYESFISNQSSDIQIINNYKKYYYE
;
A
#
# COMPACT_ATOMS: atom_id res chain seq x y z
N MET A 1 4.49 18.27 1.17
CA MET A 1 3.09 17.77 1.32
C MET A 1 3.06 16.35 0.80
N ILE A 2 2.30 15.45 1.39
CA ILE A 2 2.17 14.05 1.01
C ILE A 2 0.69 13.70 0.80
N SER A 3 0.40 12.73 -0.04
CA SER A 3 -0.96 12.23 -0.28
C SER A 3 -1.13 10.82 0.28
N PHE A 4 -2.37 10.38 0.39
CA PHE A 4 -2.72 9.06 0.90
C PHE A 4 -3.65 8.34 -0.09
N PHE A 5 -3.37 7.06 -0.31
CA PHE A 5 -4.20 6.14 -1.08
C PHE A 5 -4.65 5.00 -0.20
N HIS A 6 -5.96 4.80 -0.06
CA HIS A 6 -6.54 3.79 0.82
C HIS A 6 -7.52 2.92 0.04
N ILE A 7 -7.29 1.62 0.03
CA ILE A 7 -8.29 0.65 -0.42
C ILE A 7 -9.09 0.16 0.78
N ALA A 8 -10.37 0.52 0.80
CA ALA A 8 -11.32 0.11 1.82
C ALA A 8 -12.30 -0.91 1.25
N SER A 9 -12.70 -1.90 2.04
CA SER A 9 -13.56 -2.98 1.56
C SER A 9 -14.69 -3.31 2.53
N VAL A 10 -14.39 -3.81 3.72
CA VAL A 10 -15.38 -4.47 4.60
C VAL A 10 -15.64 -3.73 5.90
N TYR A 11 -14.74 -2.87 6.33
CA TYR A 11 -14.72 -2.33 7.68
C TYR A 11 -14.78 -0.80 7.71
N PRO A 12 -15.97 -0.17 7.48
CA PRO A 12 -16.10 1.30 7.43
C PRO A 12 -15.56 2.00 8.68
N LYS A 13 -15.75 1.39 9.84
CA LYS A 13 -15.30 1.97 11.11
C LYS A 13 -13.77 1.99 11.22
N ALA A 14 -13.08 0.93 10.80
CA ALA A 14 -11.61 0.92 10.79
C ALA A 14 -11.05 1.92 9.77
N THR A 15 -11.65 2.00 8.60
CA THR A 15 -11.32 3.01 7.59
C THR A 15 -11.51 4.43 8.16
N GLU A 16 -12.62 4.69 8.83
CA GLU A 16 -12.87 5.99 9.47
C GLU A 16 -11.76 6.35 10.47
N VAL A 17 -11.38 5.43 11.33
CA VAL A 17 -10.29 5.66 12.32
C VAL A 17 -8.94 5.91 11.63
N ALA A 18 -8.62 5.15 10.58
CA ALA A 18 -7.39 5.39 9.82
C ALA A 18 -7.38 6.81 9.20
N ILE A 19 -8.50 7.25 8.63
CA ILE A 19 -8.65 8.61 8.10
C ILE A 19 -8.53 9.67 9.20
N GLN A 20 -9.18 9.47 10.34
CA GLN A 20 -9.09 10.39 11.49
C GLN A 20 -7.65 10.63 11.93
N ASN A 21 -6.86 9.54 12.02
CA ASN A 21 -5.44 9.64 12.39
C ASN A 21 -4.64 10.41 11.33
N VAL A 22 -4.91 10.20 10.04
CA VAL A 22 -4.29 11.00 8.99
C VAL A 22 -4.67 12.47 9.13
N ARG A 23 -5.95 12.80 9.30
CA ARG A 23 -6.43 14.18 9.44
C ARG A 23 -5.87 14.90 10.66
N LEU A 24 -5.61 14.16 11.75
CA LEU A 24 -4.97 14.73 12.95
C LEU A 24 -3.54 15.23 12.68
N HIS A 25 -2.78 14.52 11.87
CA HIS A 25 -1.36 14.81 11.63
C HIS A 25 -1.08 15.48 10.27
N HIS A 26 -2.01 15.33 9.32
CA HIS A 26 -1.94 15.86 7.95
C HIS A 26 -3.32 16.40 7.51
N PRO A 27 -3.82 17.45 8.13
CA PRO A 27 -5.20 17.94 7.93
C PRO A 27 -5.50 18.31 6.48
N ASP A 28 -4.53 18.89 5.78
CA ASP A 28 -4.68 19.42 4.42
C ASP A 28 -4.17 18.47 3.33
N SER A 29 -3.81 17.22 3.69
CA SER A 29 -3.32 16.25 2.72
C SER A 29 -4.43 15.79 1.79
N TYR A 30 -4.09 15.52 0.53
CA TYR A 30 -4.98 14.82 -0.37
C TYR A 30 -5.14 13.36 0.08
N TYR A 31 -6.38 12.91 0.14
CA TYR A 31 -6.72 11.55 0.53
C TYR A 31 -7.66 10.93 -0.50
N PHE A 32 -7.19 9.87 -1.17
CA PHE A 32 -7.97 9.11 -2.12
C PHE A 32 -8.47 7.81 -1.46
N LEU A 33 -9.78 7.67 -1.34
CA LEU A 33 -10.45 6.51 -0.79
C LEU A 33 -11.02 5.66 -1.94
N ALA A 34 -10.37 4.57 -2.26
CA ALA A 34 -10.81 3.57 -3.21
C ALA A 34 -11.68 2.52 -2.51
N VAL A 35 -12.97 2.53 -2.75
CA VAL A 35 -13.92 1.63 -2.07
C VAL A 35 -14.24 0.43 -2.94
N ASP A 36 -14.03 -0.77 -2.41
CA ASP A 36 -14.24 -2.06 -3.05
C ASP A 36 -15.69 -2.56 -2.91
N GLY A 37 -16.30 -3.02 -4.02
CA GLY A 37 -17.50 -3.84 -3.99
C GLY A 37 -18.80 -3.07 -3.77
N ASN A 38 -18.95 -1.90 -4.39
CA ASN A 38 -20.19 -1.11 -4.43
C ASN A 38 -20.78 -0.82 -3.03
N ARG A 39 -20.03 -0.15 -2.17
CA ARG A 39 -20.37 0.13 -0.77
C ARG A 39 -20.60 1.62 -0.52
N PRO A 40 -21.83 2.12 -0.73
CA PRO A 40 -22.14 3.56 -0.65
C PRO A 40 -22.03 4.15 0.76
N GLU A 41 -22.01 3.33 1.80
CA GLU A 41 -21.84 3.79 3.19
C GLU A 41 -20.53 4.55 3.42
N TYR A 42 -19.51 4.33 2.58
CA TYR A 42 -18.25 5.06 2.66
C TYR A 42 -18.34 6.51 2.17
N LEU A 43 -19.37 6.89 1.41
CA LEU A 43 -19.56 8.27 0.95
C LEU A 43 -19.71 9.25 2.11
N ASN A 44 -20.44 8.86 3.15
CA ASN A 44 -20.61 9.70 4.32
C ASN A 44 -19.29 9.94 5.06
N ILE A 45 -18.46 8.90 5.15
CA ILE A 45 -17.10 9.00 5.75
C ILE A 45 -16.24 9.93 4.89
N ALA A 46 -16.25 9.74 3.58
CA ALA A 46 -15.46 10.56 2.67
C ALA A 46 -15.85 12.05 2.73
N GLU A 47 -17.14 12.35 2.76
CA GLU A 47 -17.65 13.71 2.91
C GLU A 47 -17.26 14.33 4.25
N GLN A 48 -17.44 13.61 5.35
CA GLN A 48 -17.11 14.06 6.70
C GLN A 48 -15.63 14.44 6.86
N TYR A 49 -14.72 13.68 6.21
CA TYR A 49 -13.29 13.87 6.33
C TYR A 49 -12.63 14.50 5.09
N ASN A 50 -13.43 15.03 4.16
CA ASN A 50 -12.94 15.66 2.94
C ASN A 50 -11.95 14.75 2.15
N CYS A 51 -12.40 13.52 1.85
CA CYS A 51 -11.67 12.56 1.03
C CYS A 51 -12.24 12.53 -0.39
N ASP A 52 -11.37 12.41 -1.38
CA ASP A 52 -11.80 12.04 -2.73
C ASP A 52 -12.14 10.55 -2.74
N CYS A 53 -13.39 10.19 -3.03
CA CYS A 53 -13.89 8.84 -2.89
C CYS A 53 -14.39 8.30 -4.22
N VAL A 54 -13.89 7.12 -4.59
CA VAL A 54 -14.39 6.37 -5.75
C VAL A 54 -14.86 4.99 -5.30
N ILE A 55 -16.13 4.67 -5.63
CA ILE A 55 -16.71 3.36 -5.37
C ILE A 55 -16.57 2.51 -6.63
N TYR A 56 -15.88 1.37 -6.50
CA TYR A 56 -15.71 0.40 -7.58
C TYR A 56 -16.68 -0.76 -7.41
N GLU A 57 -17.27 -1.24 -8.51
CA GLU A 57 -18.18 -2.40 -8.48
C GLU A 57 -17.43 -3.68 -8.10
N ASN A 58 -16.22 -3.85 -8.63
CA ASN A 58 -15.42 -5.03 -8.40
C ASN A 58 -14.74 -5.00 -7.03
N ARG A 59 -14.82 -6.12 -6.34
CA ARG A 59 -14.13 -6.34 -5.07
C ARG A 59 -12.78 -7.03 -5.32
N LEU A 60 -11.68 -6.33 -5.01
CA LEU A 60 -10.33 -6.90 -5.08
C LEU A 60 -9.99 -7.67 -3.80
N GLY A 61 -10.34 -7.12 -2.64
CA GLY A 61 -10.13 -7.75 -1.35
C GLY A 61 -10.98 -9.01 -1.16
N GLY A 62 -10.40 -10.04 -0.55
CA GLY A 62 -11.07 -11.30 -0.27
C GLY A 62 -11.16 -12.28 -1.43
N THR A 63 -10.56 -11.97 -2.59
CA THR A 63 -10.46 -12.87 -3.74
C THR A 63 -9.12 -13.61 -3.78
N PHE A 64 -8.47 -13.78 -2.64
CA PHE A 64 -7.24 -14.53 -2.55
C PHE A 64 -7.48 -16.00 -2.88
N GLY A 65 -6.87 -16.45 -3.98
CA GLY A 65 -6.69 -17.88 -4.25
C GLY A 65 -5.47 -18.44 -3.48
N GLU A 66 -5.17 -19.70 -3.69
CA GLU A 66 -3.98 -20.36 -3.14
C GLU A 66 -2.67 -19.62 -3.46
N TYR A 67 -2.64 -18.90 -4.58
CA TYR A 67 -1.46 -18.20 -5.10
C TYR A 67 -1.57 -16.66 -5.04
N GLY A 68 -2.47 -16.12 -4.23
CA GLY A 68 -2.72 -14.69 -4.13
C GLY A 68 -3.80 -14.18 -5.09
N TRP A 69 -3.71 -12.93 -5.52
CA TRP A 69 -4.68 -12.33 -6.42
C TRP A 69 -4.49 -12.79 -7.87
N PRO A 70 -5.59 -12.97 -8.64
CA PRO A 70 -5.52 -13.09 -10.09
C PRO A 70 -4.87 -11.84 -10.72
N LEU A 71 -4.22 -12.02 -11.88
CA LEU A 71 -3.57 -10.90 -12.59
C LEU A 71 -4.53 -9.73 -12.84
N GLU A 72 -5.77 -10.03 -13.21
CA GLU A 72 -6.79 -9.02 -13.45
C GLU A 72 -7.02 -8.13 -12.22
N ASN A 73 -7.08 -8.70 -11.02
CA ASN A 73 -7.26 -7.93 -9.79
C ASN A 73 -6.03 -7.07 -9.47
N VAL A 74 -4.83 -7.58 -9.77
CA VAL A 74 -3.60 -6.82 -9.61
C VAL A 74 -3.57 -5.63 -10.57
N LEU A 75 -3.94 -5.82 -11.82
CA LEU A 75 -4.02 -4.74 -12.80
C LEU A 75 -5.08 -3.69 -12.41
N GLN A 76 -6.24 -4.14 -11.92
CA GLN A 76 -7.26 -3.22 -11.39
C GLN A 76 -6.75 -2.43 -10.16
N PHE A 77 -5.99 -3.06 -9.27
CA PHE A 77 -5.35 -2.35 -8.16
C PHE A 77 -4.41 -1.25 -8.68
N LEU A 78 -3.57 -1.58 -9.65
CA LEU A 78 -2.63 -0.62 -10.25
C LEU A 78 -3.35 0.54 -10.96
N GLU A 79 -4.48 0.28 -11.63
CA GLU A 79 -5.31 1.34 -12.24
C GLU A 79 -5.89 2.29 -11.17
N ARG A 80 -6.40 1.76 -10.06
CA ARG A 80 -6.91 2.58 -8.95
C ARG A 80 -5.78 3.42 -8.31
N PHE A 81 -4.61 2.82 -8.15
CA PHE A 81 -3.44 3.54 -7.64
C PHE A 81 -2.98 4.63 -8.61
N LYS A 82 -3.02 4.35 -9.92
CA LYS A 82 -2.75 5.33 -10.97
C LYS A 82 -3.73 6.50 -10.94
N GLU A 83 -5.01 6.21 -10.78
CA GLU A 83 -6.05 7.24 -10.66
C GLU A 83 -5.78 8.15 -9.46
N ALA A 84 -5.44 7.60 -8.30
CA ALA A 84 -5.03 8.37 -7.13
C ALA A 84 -3.79 9.24 -7.40
N CYS A 85 -2.77 8.68 -8.06
CA CYS A 85 -1.56 9.41 -8.45
C CYS A 85 -1.84 10.54 -9.44
N GLN A 86 -2.78 10.36 -10.36
CA GLN A 86 -3.17 11.39 -11.34
C GLN A 86 -3.95 12.55 -10.72
N ARG A 87 -4.72 12.27 -9.67
CA ARG A 87 -5.55 13.26 -8.98
C ARG A 87 -4.80 14.02 -7.89
N CYS A 88 -3.76 13.42 -7.30
CA CYS A 88 -2.96 14.10 -6.29
C CYS A 88 -2.00 15.11 -6.91
N ASN A 89 -1.66 16.15 -6.15
CA ASN A 89 -0.72 17.20 -6.54
C ASN A 89 0.58 17.17 -5.72
N THR A 90 0.93 16.01 -5.19
CA THR A 90 2.12 15.82 -4.35
C THR A 90 3.15 14.92 -5.02
N SER A 91 4.40 15.02 -4.59
CA SER A 91 5.48 14.17 -5.12
C SER A 91 5.41 12.72 -4.66
N HIS A 92 4.80 12.49 -3.49
CA HIS A 92 4.72 11.16 -2.87
C HIS A 92 3.33 10.85 -2.36
N ILE A 93 2.99 9.56 -2.36
CA ILE A 93 1.75 9.01 -1.86
C ILE A 93 2.02 7.83 -0.93
N ILE A 94 1.32 7.78 0.20
CA ILE A 94 1.38 6.67 1.16
C ILE A 94 0.24 5.70 0.88
N MET A 95 0.56 4.41 0.79
CA MET A 95 -0.44 3.35 0.73
C MET A 95 -1.00 3.10 2.13
N MET A 96 -2.31 3.20 2.25
CA MET A 96 -3.05 2.94 3.48
C MET A 96 -3.86 1.65 3.38
N GLU A 97 -4.00 1.01 4.50
CA GLU A 97 -4.91 -0.10 4.75
C GLU A 97 -5.70 0.18 6.03
N ASP A 98 -6.78 -0.56 6.27
CA ASP A 98 -7.65 -0.35 7.44
C ASP A 98 -6.94 -0.52 8.80
N ASP A 99 -5.77 -1.12 8.82
CA ASP A 99 -4.94 -1.36 10.00
C ASP A 99 -3.67 -0.51 10.04
N VAL A 100 -3.52 0.43 9.12
CA VAL A 100 -2.40 1.39 9.08
C VAL A 100 -2.82 2.68 9.79
N LEU A 101 -2.07 3.06 10.79
CA LEU A 101 -2.33 4.25 11.61
C LEU A 101 -1.17 5.22 11.55
N ILE A 102 -1.47 6.46 11.28
CA ILE A 102 -0.50 7.56 11.31
C ILE A 102 -0.56 8.19 12.69
N THR A 103 0.52 8.12 13.44
CA THR A 103 0.58 8.55 14.84
C THR A 103 1.36 9.84 15.06
N ARG A 104 2.04 10.32 14.02
CA ARG A 104 2.82 11.58 13.99
C ARG A 104 2.90 12.14 12.58
N PRO A 105 3.26 13.42 12.41
CA PRO A 105 3.53 13.98 11.10
C PRO A 105 4.65 13.24 10.38
N ILE A 106 4.43 12.87 9.12
CA ILE A 106 5.40 12.20 8.26
C ILE A 106 6.07 13.23 7.36
N THR A 107 7.39 13.17 7.30
CA THR A 107 8.19 13.90 6.31
C THR A 107 8.77 12.92 5.30
N VAL A 108 8.76 13.30 4.02
CA VAL A 108 9.33 12.49 2.95
C VAL A 108 10.56 13.18 2.37
N GLU A 109 11.60 12.40 2.11
CA GLU A 109 12.75 12.88 1.39
C GLU A 109 12.46 12.91 -0.11
N ALA A 110 12.76 14.01 -0.77
CA ALA A 110 12.49 14.16 -2.21
C ALA A 110 13.23 13.11 -3.07
N THR A 111 14.31 12.55 -2.54
CA THR A 111 15.11 11.50 -3.20
C THR A 111 14.52 10.10 -3.10
N TRP A 112 13.50 9.89 -2.29
CA TRP A 112 12.87 8.58 -2.20
C TRP A 112 12.06 8.28 -3.46
N GLU A 113 12.37 7.15 -4.09
CA GLU A 113 11.58 6.60 -5.18
C GLU A 113 10.49 5.66 -4.65
N HIS A 114 10.88 4.80 -3.73
CA HIS A 114 10.01 3.90 -2.99
C HIS A 114 10.60 3.67 -1.61
N ALA A 115 9.85 3.95 -0.57
CA ALA A 115 10.23 3.66 0.80
C ALA A 115 9.24 2.67 1.42
N CYS A 116 9.68 1.44 1.60
CA CYS A 116 8.86 0.36 2.14
C CYS A 116 9.21 0.03 3.59
N ALA A 117 8.39 -0.79 4.22
CA ALA A 117 8.69 -1.34 5.55
C ALA A 117 9.99 -2.13 5.56
N ASP A 118 10.58 -2.27 6.74
CA ASP A 118 11.71 -3.16 6.95
C ASP A 118 11.36 -4.59 6.53
N THR A 119 12.18 -5.15 5.66
CA THR A 119 11.95 -6.42 4.98
C THR A 119 12.37 -7.65 5.79
N ARG A 120 12.74 -7.49 7.06
CA ARG A 120 13.24 -8.60 7.89
C ARG A 120 12.25 -9.76 8.06
N ILE A 121 10.98 -9.53 7.77
CA ILE A 121 9.89 -10.50 7.95
C ILE A 121 9.23 -10.89 6.62
N GLY A 122 9.66 -10.29 5.50
CA GLY A 122 9.06 -10.53 4.18
C GLY A 122 9.46 -11.88 3.56
N ASN A 123 8.68 -12.30 2.59
CA ASN A 123 8.99 -13.48 1.79
C ASN A 123 10.22 -13.22 0.89
N ILE A 124 11.02 -14.24 0.71
CA ILE A 124 12.18 -14.17 -0.18
C ILE A 124 11.68 -14.19 -1.63
N ILE A 125 12.16 -13.25 -2.44
CA ILE A 125 11.91 -13.24 -3.87
C ILE A 125 12.83 -14.26 -4.54
N PRO A 126 12.29 -15.22 -5.32
CA PRO A 126 13.11 -16.21 -6.00
C PRO A 126 14.12 -15.60 -6.97
N GLU A 127 15.29 -16.21 -7.11
CA GLU A 127 16.35 -15.76 -8.02
C GLU A 127 15.88 -15.64 -9.47
N GLN A 128 14.97 -16.52 -9.91
CA GLN A 128 14.39 -16.48 -11.26
C GLN A 128 13.64 -15.19 -11.54
N ILE A 129 13.03 -14.59 -10.50
CA ILE A 129 12.37 -13.29 -10.61
C ILE A 129 13.40 -12.16 -10.69
N HIS A 130 14.48 -12.26 -9.94
CA HIS A 130 15.61 -11.32 -10.07
C HIS A 130 16.21 -11.38 -11.47
N ASP A 131 16.38 -12.57 -12.06
CA ASP A 131 16.87 -12.76 -13.43
C ASP A 131 15.93 -12.11 -14.46
N LEU A 132 14.61 -12.26 -14.27
CA LEU A 132 13.63 -11.61 -15.14
C LEU A 132 13.67 -10.09 -15.02
N ILE A 133 13.71 -9.56 -13.81
CA ILE A 133 13.80 -8.11 -13.59
C ILE A 133 15.08 -7.58 -14.24
N GLU A 134 16.23 -8.22 -14.05
CA GLU A 134 17.49 -7.85 -14.68
C GLU A 134 17.39 -7.86 -16.21
N LYS A 135 16.76 -8.88 -16.78
CA LYS A 135 16.51 -8.98 -18.22
C LYS A 135 15.67 -7.82 -18.76
N PHE A 136 14.65 -7.37 -18.01
CA PHE A 136 13.74 -6.32 -18.46
C PHE A 136 14.27 -4.90 -18.25
N CYS A 137 14.97 -4.64 -17.16
CA CYS A 137 15.44 -3.31 -16.81
C CYS A 137 16.97 -3.11 -16.87
N GLY A 138 17.73 -4.18 -17.16
CA GLY A 138 19.19 -4.13 -17.25
C GLY A 138 19.89 -3.99 -15.90
N LYS A 139 19.16 -4.13 -14.79
CA LYS A 139 19.67 -4.00 -13.43
C LYS A 139 19.13 -5.12 -12.55
N ARG A 140 20.04 -5.85 -11.90
CA ARG A 140 19.65 -6.87 -10.92
C ARG A 140 19.21 -6.21 -9.62
N PRO A 141 18.04 -6.58 -9.05
CA PRO A 141 17.62 -6.10 -7.75
C PRO A 141 18.63 -6.46 -6.65
N THR A 142 18.86 -5.53 -5.75
CA THR A 142 19.79 -5.72 -4.61
C THR A 142 19.09 -6.32 -3.39
N PHE A 143 17.77 -6.23 -3.32
CA PHE A 143 16.98 -6.76 -2.21
C PHE A 143 16.65 -8.25 -2.42
N LYS A 144 16.51 -8.95 -1.32
CA LYS A 144 16.17 -10.39 -1.31
C LYS A 144 14.76 -10.67 -0.82
N GLN A 145 14.15 -9.71 -0.16
CA GLN A 145 12.83 -9.82 0.46
C GLN A 145 11.97 -8.65 0.02
N TYR A 146 10.67 -8.82 -0.03
CA TYR A 146 9.75 -7.72 -0.29
C TYR A 146 9.13 -7.20 1.01
N GLY A 147 8.83 -5.94 1.05
CA GLY A 147 8.29 -5.27 2.23
C GLY A 147 7.41 -4.08 1.91
N ALA A 148 6.84 -4.01 0.70
CA ALA A 148 5.76 -3.08 0.42
C ALA A 148 4.51 -3.48 1.20
N GLY A 149 3.47 -2.69 1.13
CA GLY A 149 2.23 -2.89 1.87
C GLY A 149 1.80 -1.60 2.53
N GLY A 150 0.82 -1.67 3.38
CA GLY A 150 0.30 -0.50 4.08
C GLY A 150 1.40 0.28 4.80
N GLY A 151 1.38 1.61 4.66
CA GLY A 151 2.42 2.51 5.17
C GLY A 151 3.64 2.68 4.27
N SER A 152 3.72 2.02 3.12
CA SER A 152 4.78 2.27 2.13
C SER A 152 4.57 3.60 1.40
N ILE A 153 5.66 4.26 1.05
CA ILE A 153 5.69 5.58 0.42
C ILE A 153 6.20 5.43 -1.01
N PHE A 154 5.48 5.99 -1.97
CA PHE A 154 5.76 5.86 -3.40
C PHE A 154 5.92 7.24 -4.05
N ASN A 155 6.91 7.36 -4.95
CA ASN A 155 7.05 8.54 -5.80
C ASN A 155 6.02 8.50 -6.93
N VAL A 156 5.18 9.53 -6.98
CA VAL A 156 4.05 9.63 -7.92
C VAL A 156 4.53 9.71 -9.37
N LEU A 157 5.51 10.57 -9.63
CA LEU A 157 6.00 10.81 -10.99
C LEU A 157 6.65 9.56 -11.56
N THR A 158 7.52 8.91 -10.79
CA THR A 158 8.17 7.65 -11.19
C THR A 158 7.13 6.59 -11.54
N PHE A 159 6.05 6.48 -10.76
CA PHE A 159 4.97 5.56 -11.04
C PHE A 159 4.27 5.88 -12.36
N LEU A 160 3.83 7.13 -12.54
CA LEU A 160 3.06 7.53 -13.72
C LEU A 160 3.86 7.44 -15.02
N GLU A 161 5.12 7.87 -15.03
CA GLU A 161 5.98 7.84 -16.22
C GLU A 161 6.30 6.43 -16.72
N ASN A 162 6.25 5.45 -15.83
CA ASN A 162 6.60 4.06 -16.17
C ASN A 162 5.40 3.13 -16.23
N TYR A 163 4.18 3.59 -16.02
CA TYR A 163 2.99 2.76 -15.88
C TYR A 163 2.82 1.73 -16.99
N ASP A 164 2.81 2.16 -18.25
CA ASP A 164 2.57 1.28 -19.41
C ASP A 164 3.71 0.26 -19.62
N LYS A 165 4.94 0.65 -19.31
CA LYS A 165 6.08 -0.25 -19.35
C LYS A 165 5.96 -1.36 -18.33
N ILE A 166 5.50 -1.01 -17.14
CA ILE A 166 5.45 -1.90 -15.99
C ILE A 166 4.31 -2.90 -16.13
N THR A 167 3.12 -2.46 -16.50
CA THR A 167 1.99 -3.38 -16.72
C THR A 167 2.36 -4.46 -17.74
N LYS A 168 3.04 -4.09 -18.82
CA LYS A 168 3.55 -5.05 -19.81
C LYS A 168 4.55 -6.05 -19.22
N TYR A 169 5.49 -5.59 -18.41
CA TYR A 169 6.49 -6.48 -17.82
C TYR A 169 5.89 -7.33 -16.70
N LEU A 170 4.93 -6.77 -15.97
CA LEU A 170 4.22 -7.47 -14.91
C LEU A 170 3.43 -8.67 -15.46
N GLU A 171 2.78 -8.52 -16.61
CA GLU A 171 2.08 -9.62 -17.27
C GLU A 171 3.02 -10.79 -17.58
N GLU A 172 4.25 -10.52 -18.01
CA GLU A 172 5.24 -11.56 -18.29
C GLU A 172 5.75 -12.24 -17.00
N ILE A 173 6.04 -11.45 -15.97
CA ILE A 173 6.46 -11.97 -14.67
C ILE A 173 5.34 -12.80 -14.02
N TYR A 174 4.10 -12.34 -14.14
CA TYR A 174 2.95 -12.99 -13.52
C TYR A 174 2.64 -14.37 -14.09
N LYS A 175 3.07 -14.68 -15.31
CA LYS A 175 2.97 -16.05 -15.86
C LYS A 175 3.68 -17.09 -15.00
N LEU A 176 4.57 -16.65 -14.11
CA LEU A 176 5.30 -17.50 -13.17
C LEU A 176 4.67 -17.55 -11.78
N HIS A 177 3.55 -16.86 -11.53
CA HIS A 177 3.01 -16.73 -10.16
C HIS A 177 2.62 -18.07 -9.53
N ASN A 178 2.12 -19.03 -10.31
CA ASN A 178 1.78 -20.38 -9.84
C ASN A 178 3.01 -21.16 -9.36
N GLN A 179 4.19 -20.83 -9.88
CA GLN A 179 5.47 -21.41 -9.44
C GLN A 179 6.07 -20.62 -8.26
N TYR A 180 5.70 -19.36 -8.13
CA TYR A 180 6.24 -18.42 -7.14
C TYR A 180 5.08 -17.64 -6.48
N PRO A 181 4.38 -18.26 -5.50
CA PRO A 181 3.21 -17.67 -4.85
C PRO A 181 3.36 -16.23 -4.39
N PRO A 182 4.55 -15.75 -3.89
CA PRO A 182 4.72 -14.35 -3.53
C PRO A 182 4.38 -13.35 -4.62
N LEU A 183 4.47 -13.70 -5.89
CA LEU A 183 4.10 -12.82 -7.00
C LEU A 183 2.59 -12.56 -7.09
N GLY A 184 1.76 -13.39 -6.47
CA GLY A 184 0.33 -13.17 -6.36
C GLY A 184 -0.07 -12.14 -5.29
N TYR A 185 0.89 -11.56 -4.58
CA TYR A 185 0.64 -10.56 -3.54
C TYR A 185 1.04 -9.17 -4.01
N VAL A 186 0.16 -8.21 -3.82
CA VAL A 186 0.37 -6.81 -4.22
C VAL A 186 1.64 -6.23 -3.59
N ASP A 187 1.95 -6.58 -2.34
CA ASP A 187 3.15 -6.11 -1.65
C ASP A 187 4.44 -6.46 -2.40
N CYS A 188 4.54 -7.71 -2.88
CA CYS A 188 5.65 -8.13 -3.71
C CYS A 188 5.68 -7.39 -5.05
N LEU A 189 4.54 -7.29 -5.71
CA LEU A 189 4.43 -6.67 -7.02
C LEU A 189 4.75 -5.18 -6.99
N MET A 190 4.39 -4.47 -5.92
CA MET A 190 4.73 -3.05 -5.75
C MET A 190 6.25 -2.84 -5.62
N ASN A 191 6.99 -3.76 -5.00
CA ASN A 191 8.46 -3.72 -5.01
C ASN A 191 9.03 -3.99 -6.41
N VAL A 192 8.59 -5.07 -7.05
CA VAL A 192 8.99 -5.42 -8.42
C VAL A 192 8.75 -4.26 -9.37
N TYR A 193 7.64 -3.54 -9.19
CA TYR A 193 7.28 -2.38 -9.96
C TYR A 193 8.40 -1.34 -10.02
N TYR A 194 8.90 -0.87 -8.88
CA TYR A 194 9.94 0.16 -8.84
C TYR A 194 11.29 -0.32 -9.39
N TYR A 195 11.59 -1.61 -9.25
CA TYR A 195 12.78 -2.18 -9.91
C TYR A 195 12.66 -2.20 -11.43
N LEU A 196 11.47 -2.47 -11.95
CA LEU A 196 11.22 -2.39 -13.40
C LEU A 196 11.37 -0.95 -13.94
N CYS A 197 11.25 0.06 -13.09
CA CYS A 197 11.60 1.45 -13.39
C CYS A 197 13.12 1.72 -13.33
N GLY A 198 13.95 0.74 -12.97
CA GLY A 198 15.39 0.93 -12.74
C GLY A 198 15.72 1.67 -11.43
N LYS A 199 14.77 1.70 -10.49
CA LYS A 199 14.89 2.38 -9.20
C LYS A 199 15.13 1.38 -8.07
N ASP A 200 15.78 1.83 -7.01
CA ASP A 200 15.89 1.07 -5.76
C ASP A 200 14.89 1.56 -4.73
N TYR A 201 14.59 0.74 -3.74
CA TYR A 201 13.79 1.16 -2.60
C TYR A 201 14.66 1.61 -1.44
N SER A 202 14.09 2.45 -0.59
CA SER A 202 14.64 2.81 0.71
C SER A 202 13.84 2.13 1.82
N VAL A 203 14.46 1.92 2.97
CA VAL A 203 13.70 1.53 4.17
C VAL A 203 12.95 2.76 4.67
N ASN A 204 11.65 2.61 4.89
CA ASN A 204 10.83 3.68 5.45
C ASN A 204 11.11 3.83 6.95
N PRO A 205 11.79 4.91 7.39
CA PRO A 205 12.13 5.09 8.80
C PRO A 205 10.91 5.36 9.67
N HIS A 206 9.78 5.75 9.08
CA HIS A 206 8.53 6.02 9.79
C HIS A 206 7.74 4.74 10.10
N ARG A 207 8.00 3.64 9.39
CA ARG A 207 7.30 2.38 9.57
C ARG A 207 8.24 1.30 10.10
N THR A 208 8.20 1.04 11.40
CA THR A 208 9.07 0.04 12.02
C THR A 208 8.33 -1.05 12.78
N ASP A 209 7.11 -0.79 13.24
CA ASP A 209 6.42 -1.66 14.19
C ASP A 209 5.17 -2.29 13.62
N THR A 210 5.01 -3.58 13.88
CA THR A 210 3.79 -4.33 13.61
C THR A 210 3.30 -4.96 14.90
N HIS A 211 2.06 -4.70 15.26
CA HIS A 211 1.46 -5.15 16.50
C HIS A 211 0.24 -6.04 16.23
N ASN A 212 -0.09 -6.89 17.20
CA ASN A 212 -1.30 -7.71 17.18
C ASN A 212 -2.32 -7.14 18.15
N HIS A 213 -3.43 -6.68 17.62
CA HIS A 213 -4.55 -6.22 18.42
C HIS A 213 -5.20 -7.40 19.15
N LYS A 214 -5.55 -7.18 20.43
CA LYS A 214 -6.26 -8.16 21.29
C LYS A 214 -7.44 -7.49 21.97
N PRO A 215 -8.47 -8.24 22.36
CA PRO A 215 -9.56 -7.72 23.18
C PRO A 215 -9.02 -6.99 24.42
N GLY A 216 -9.57 -5.81 24.73
CA GLY A 216 -9.09 -4.98 25.83
C GLY A 216 -7.81 -4.19 25.55
N PHE A 217 -7.37 -4.12 24.29
CA PHE A 217 -6.22 -3.31 23.89
C PHE A 217 -6.56 -1.82 24.08
N ASP A 218 -5.75 -1.14 24.91
CA ASP A 218 -5.86 0.30 25.11
C ASP A 218 -5.17 1.04 23.96
N TYR A 219 -5.97 1.38 22.98
CA TYR A 219 -5.53 2.01 21.74
C TYR A 219 -4.95 3.41 21.97
N GLU A 220 -5.58 4.22 22.82
CA GLU A 220 -5.12 5.60 23.06
C GLU A 220 -3.78 5.62 23.80
N SER A 221 -3.65 4.78 24.82
CA SER A 221 -2.38 4.61 25.54
C SER A 221 -1.30 4.03 24.63
N PHE A 222 -1.65 3.09 23.75
CA PHE A 222 -0.71 2.54 22.77
C PHE A 222 -0.19 3.61 21.82
N ILE A 223 -1.07 4.38 21.17
CA ILE A 223 -0.69 5.44 20.23
C ILE A 223 0.21 6.50 20.91
N SER A 224 -0.14 6.91 22.12
CA SER A 224 0.60 7.94 22.85
C SER A 224 2.03 7.56 23.22
N ASN A 225 2.31 6.25 23.31
CA ASN A 225 3.60 5.72 23.78
C ASN A 225 4.51 5.18 22.67
N GLN A 226 4.11 5.29 21.39
CA GLN A 226 4.91 4.71 20.30
C GLN A 226 6.03 5.61 19.81
N SER A 227 7.10 4.99 19.32
CA SER A 227 8.26 5.67 18.75
C SER A 227 8.18 5.84 17.23
N SER A 228 7.42 5.01 16.54
CA SER A 228 7.25 5.06 15.08
C SER A 228 6.05 5.92 14.69
N ASP A 229 6.15 6.58 13.55
CA ASP A 229 5.13 7.50 13.04
C ASP A 229 4.01 6.77 12.29
N ILE A 230 4.29 5.57 11.81
CA ILE A 230 3.34 4.67 11.14
C ILE A 230 3.30 3.36 11.91
N GLN A 231 2.12 2.96 12.34
CA GLN A 231 1.87 1.72 13.06
C GLN A 231 0.98 0.80 12.26
N ILE A 232 1.28 -0.50 12.30
CA ILE A 232 0.44 -1.55 11.75
C ILE A 232 -0.12 -2.36 12.91
N ILE A 233 -1.43 -2.45 13.01
CA ILE A 233 -2.10 -3.22 14.06
C ILE A 233 -2.86 -4.38 13.44
N ASN A 234 -2.20 -5.50 13.27
CA ASN A 234 -2.80 -6.72 12.75
C ASN A 234 -4.06 -7.11 13.57
N ASN A 235 -5.09 -7.56 12.86
CA ASN A 235 -6.39 -7.92 13.43
C ASN A 235 -7.17 -6.75 14.06
N TYR A 236 -6.70 -5.50 13.93
CA TYR A 236 -7.40 -4.33 14.44
C TYR A 236 -8.87 -4.31 14.00
N LYS A 237 -9.11 -4.46 12.72
CA LYS A 237 -10.45 -4.50 12.12
C LYS A 237 -11.35 -5.59 12.69
N LYS A 238 -10.81 -6.76 13.08
CA LYS A 238 -11.60 -7.85 13.68
C LYS A 238 -12.17 -7.46 15.04
N TYR A 239 -11.41 -6.77 15.87
CA TYR A 239 -11.81 -6.43 17.22
C TYR A 239 -12.53 -5.08 17.33
N TYR A 240 -12.47 -4.26 16.31
CA TYR A 240 -13.15 -2.98 16.28
C TYR A 240 -14.64 -3.12 15.98
N TYR A 241 -15.09 -4.30 15.52
CA TYR A 241 -16.45 -4.63 15.09
C TYR A 241 -17.16 -5.64 15.99
N GLU A 242 -16.48 -6.18 16.96
CA GLU A 242 -17.06 -6.95 18.04
C GLU A 242 -17.46 -6.02 19.20
#